data_f1d1d7d316cb862506b1607ed20831dc
#
_entry.id   f1d1d7d316cb862506b1607ed20831dc
#
_cell.length_a   1.000
_cell.length_b   1.000
_cell.length_c   1.000
_cell.angle_alpha   90.00
_cell.angle_beta   90.00
_cell.angle_gamma   90.00
#
_symmetry.space_group_name_H-M   'P 1'
#
loop_
_entity.id
_entity.type
_entity.pdbx_description
1 polymer ?
#
loop_
_entity_poly.entity_id
_entity_poly.type
_entity_poly.pdbx_seq_one_letter_code
_entity_poly.pdbx_strand_id
1 'polypeptide(L)'
;ENMGIRCHVFNPVRPILSLAFNNRDHRKITVIDGKVGFTGGINLADEYINEIELHGHWKDTAILFDGEAVWSLTVMFLSLWEYLDSSNEDYEKYRYKNGIDEYKGGFIQPFSDNPLDKESVGETVYLNIINNAKDYVYITTPYLIIDNEMLTALCIAAKNGVDVRII
;
A
#
# COMPACT_ATOMS: atom_id res chain seq x y z
N GLU A 1 2.89 6.11 -24.33
CA GLU A 1 2.99 5.10 -25.40
C GLU A 1 4.01 5.51 -26.48
N ASN A 2 4.02 6.76 -26.92
CA ASN A 2 4.96 7.22 -27.96
C ASN A 2 6.46 7.15 -27.57
N MET A 3 6.75 6.93 -26.29
CA MET A 3 8.12 6.78 -25.76
C MET A 3 8.48 5.32 -25.42
N GLY A 4 7.69 4.35 -25.90
CA GLY A 4 7.93 2.93 -25.65
C GLY A 4 7.50 2.43 -24.26
N ILE A 5 6.80 3.27 -23.48
CA ILE A 5 6.27 2.88 -22.16
C ILE A 5 4.90 2.23 -22.34
N ARG A 6 4.72 1.02 -21.80
CA ARG A 6 3.39 0.41 -21.72
C ARG A 6 2.64 0.99 -20.52
N CYS A 7 1.41 1.44 -20.74
CA CYS A 7 0.60 2.07 -19.72
C CYS A 7 -0.86 1.65 -19.85
N HIS A 8 -1.49 1.29 -18.75
CA HIS A 8 -2.92 1.02 -18.66
C HIS A 8 -3.57 1.92 -17.60
N VAL A 9 -4.80 2.35 -17.86
CA VAL A 9 -5.60 3.13 -16.92
C VAL A 9 -6.60 2.19 -16.25
N PHE A 10 -6.45 2.00 -14.94
CA PHE A 10 -7.40 1.23 -14.16
C PHE A 10 -8.66 2.05 -13.88
N ASN A 11 -9.81 1.47 -14.18
CA ASN A 11 -11.15 2.00 -13.90
C ASN A 11 -11.29 3.51 -14.24
N PRO A 12 -11.17 3.90 -15.52
CA PRO A 12 -11.21 5.30 -15.93
C PRO A 12 -12.57 5.94 -15.54
N VAL A 13 -12.53 7.23 -15.22
CA VAL A 13 -13.76 7.98 -14.87
C VAL A 13 -14.72 7.95 -16.03
N ARG A 14 -15.90 7.37 -15.82
CA ARG A 14 -17.03 7.48 -16.74
C ARG A 14 -18.10 8.37 -16.07
N PRO A 15 -18.69 9.34 -16.76
CA PRO A 15 -19.70 10.23 -16.21
C PRO A 15 -21.06 9.51 -16.07
N ILE A 16 -21.08 8.38 -15.37
CA ILE A 16 -22.27 7.57 -15.09
C ILE A 16 -22.38 7.44 -13.57
N LEU A 17 -23.55 7.74 -13.02
CA LEU A 17 -23.88 7.54 -11.61
C LEU A 17 -23.95 6.03 -11.29
N SER A 18 -22.82 5.43 -11.00
CA SER A 18 -22.73 4.04 -10.52
C SER A 18 -21.71 3.94 -9.41
N LEU A 19 -22.14 3.45 -8.25
CA LEU A 19 -21.28 3.21 -7.08
C LEU A 19 -20.15 2.21 -7.39
N ALA A 20 -20.38 1.26 -8.31
CA ALA A 20 -19.37 0.27 -8.71
C ALA A 20 -18.16 0.90 -9.43
N PHE A 21 -18.27 2.10 -9.99
CA PHE A 21 -17.17 2.79 -10.68
C PHE A 21 -16.31 3.67 -9.78
N ASN A 22 -16.60 3.75 -8.48
CA ASN A 22 -15.81 4.52 -7.53
C ASN A 22 -14.63 3.73 -6.95
N ASN A 23 -14.54 2.43 -7.19
CA ASN A 23 -13.41 1.62 -6.76
C ASN A 23 -12.17 1.98 -7.58
N ARG A 24 -11.19 2.60 -6.92
CA ARG A 24 -9.91 2.98 -7.51
C ARG A 24 -8.79 2.28 -6.78
N ASP A 25 -7.76 1.91 -7.52
CA ASP A 25 -6.53 1.46 -6.91
C ASP A 25 -5.75 2.68 -6.39
N HIS A 26 -5.54 2.75 -5.09
CA HIS A 26 -4.81 3.82 -4.43
C HIS A 26 -3.39 3.39 -4.01
N ARG A 27 -3.00 2.16 -4.30
CA ARG A 27 -1.67 1.63 -4.00
C ARG A 27 -0.62 2.34 -4.85
N LYS A 28 0.53 2.66 -4.25
CA LYS A 28 1.71 3.16 -4.91
C LYS A 28 2.77 2.07 -4.80
N ILE A 29 2.95 1.32 -5.86
CA ILE A 29 3.89 0.21 -5.94
C ILE A 29 4.89 0.51 -7.04
N THR A 30 6.16 0.50 -6.70
CA THR A 30 7.26 0.55 -7.68
C THR A 30 8.16 -0.64 -7.44
N VAL A 31 8.41 -1.41 -8.49
CA VAL A 31 9.32 -2.57 -8.46
C VAL A 31 10.38 -2.38 -9.53
N ILE A 32 11.62 -2.60 -9.17
CA ILE A 32 12.78 -2.50 -10.06
C ILE A 32 13.50 -3.84 -10.06
N ASP A 33 13.54 -4.47 -11.24
CA ASP A 33 14.24 -5.75 -11.50
C ASP A 33 13.83 -6.91 -10.58
N GLY A 34 12.64 -6.83 -9.95
CA GLY A 34 12.19 -7.80 -8.94
C GLY A 34 13.03 -7.81 -7.66
N LYS A 35 14.00 -6.93 -7.54
CA LYS A 35 14.96 -6.85 -6.43
C LYS A 35 14.63 -5.75 -5.43
N VAL A 36 14.31 -4.56 -5.92
CA VAL A 36 14.02 -3.39 -5.09
C VAL A 36 12.56 -3.01 -5.26
N GLY A 37 11.89 -2.77 -4.15
CA GLY A 37 10.49 -2.35 -4.12
C GLY A 37 10.27 -1.12 -3.25
N PHE A 38 9.34 -0.27 -3.67
CA PHE A 38 8.87 0.88 -2.90
C PHE A 38 7.36 0.82 -2.77
N THR A 39 6.86 1.18 -1.59
CA THR A 39 5.44 1.49 -1.38
C THR A 39 5.30 2.61 -0.34
N GLY A 40 4.23 3.38 -0.42
CA GLY A 40 3.99 4.51 0.49
C GLY A 40 2.82 5.38 0.05
N GLY A 41 2.76 6.60 0.57
CA GLY A 41 1.71 7.58 0.28
C GLY A 41 1.95 8.41 -0.98
N ILE A 42 3.20 8.56 -1.42
CA ILE A 42 3.61 9.49 -2.49
C ILE A 42 2.99 9.11 -3.85
N ASN A 43 2.26 10.02 -4.46
CA ASN A 43 1.87 9.93 -5.87
C ASN A 43 2.97 10.51 -6.79
N LEU A 44 2.91 10.17 -8.07
CA LEU A 44 3.80 10.74 -9.09
C LEU A 44 3.19 12.04 -9.61
N ALA A 45 3.39 13.15 -8.87
CA ALA A 45 2.94 14.47 -9.26
C ALA A 45 3.79 15.55 -8.55
N ASP A 46 3.82 16.75 -9.12
CA ASP A 46 4.74 17.83 -8.73
C ASP A 46 4.50 18.36 -7.32
N GLU A 47 3.27 18.33 -6.83
CA GLU A 47 2.93 18.71 -5.46
C GLU A 47 3.54 17.78 -4.40
N TYR A 48 3.75 16.51 -4.71
CA TYR A 48 4.32 15.53 -3.77
C TYR A 48 5.84 15.64 -3.63
N ILE A 49 6.50 16.29 -4.58
CA ILE A 49 7.94 16.58 -4.54
C ILE A 49 8.23 18.06 -4.21
N ASN A 50 7.18 18.82 -3.87
CA ASN A 50 7.25 20.24 -3.54
C ASN A 50 7.75 21.16 -4.68
N GLU A 51 7.60 20.76 -5.94
CA GLU A 51 7.79 21.66 -7.11
C GLU A 51 6.61 22.63 -7.24
N ILE A 52 5.42 22.22 -6.80
CA ILE A 52 4.21 23.04 -6.70
C ILE A 52 3.68 22.94 -5.29
N GLU A 53 3.54 24.07 -4.59
CA GLU A 53 3.02 24.13 -3.24
C GLU A 53 1.52 24.46 -3.25
N LEU A 54 0.67 23.41 -3.32
CA LEU A 54 -0.79 23.57 -3.32
C LEU A 54 -1.40 23.66 -1.93
N HIS A 55 -0.83 22.95 -0.95
CA HIS A 55 -1.36 22.79 0.41
C HIS A 55 -0.30 23.01 1.50
N GLY A 56 0.75 23.78 1.21
CA GLY A 56 1.93 23.89 2.03
C GLY A 56 2.97 22.80 1.69
N HIS A 57 4.07 22.79 2.43
CA HIS A 57 5.15 21.82 2.20
C HIS A 57 4.66 20.40 2.44
N TRP A 58 4.72 19.58 1.39
CA TRP A 58 4.30 18.18 1.45
C TRP A 58 5.40 17.32 2.08
N LYS A 59 5.02 16.50 3.05
CA LYS A 59 5.88 15.48 3.66
C LYS A 59 5.14 14.16 3.70
N ASP A 60 5.69 13.16 3.05
CA ASP A 60 5.11 11.83 2.96
C ASP A 60 6.06 10.77 3.53
N THR A 61 5.61 9.54 3.56
CA THR A 61 6.38 8.39 4.04
C THR A 61 6.31 7.27 3.02
N ALA A 62 7.45 6.66 2.75
CA ALA A 62 7.58 5.47 1.94
C ALA A 62 8.53 4.47 2.59
N ILE A 63 8.36 3.20 2.22
CA ILE A 63 9.24 2.10 2.62
C ILE A 63 9.94 1.58 1.38
N LEU A 64 11.25 1.40 1.47
CA LEU A 64 12.06 0.67 0.50
C LEU A 64 12.33 -0.73 1.04
N PHE A 65 12.12 -1.73 0.21
CA PHE A 65 12.54 -3.12 0.46
C PHE A 65 13.60 -3.53 -0.53
N ASP A 66 14.53 -4.36 -0.08
CA ASP A 66 15.47 -5.10 -0.92
C ASP A 66 15.39 -6.59 -0.55
N GLY A 67 15.19 -7.46 -1.53
CA GLY A 67 15.12 -8.90 -1.33
C GLY A 67 13.74 -9.53 -1.59
N GLU A 68 13.48 -10.70 -0.98
CA GLU A 68 12.34 -11.55 -1.32
C GLU A 68 10.95 -10.93 -1.09
N ALA A 69 10.81 -10.01 -0.13
CA ALA A 69 9.55 -9.32 0.12
C ALA A 69 9.04 -8.54 -1.11
N VAL A 70 9.96 -8.14 -2.01
CA VAL A 70 9.65 -7.47 -3.28
C VAL A 70 8.80 -8.35 -4.20
N TRP A 71 8.93 -9.67 -4.08
CA TRP A 71 8.11 -10.60 -4.84
C TRP A 71 6.62 -10.41 -4.62
N SER A 72 6.18 -10.15 -3.39
CA SER A 72 4.78 -9.88 -3.10
C SER A 72 4.28 -8.62 -3.80
N LEU A 73 5.08 -7.54 -3.82
CA LEU A 73 4.74 -6.32 -4.58
C LEU A 73 4.71 -6.57 -6.09
N THR A 74 5.63 -7.39 -6.59
CA THR A 74 5.67 -7.78 -8.01
C THR A 74 4.39 -8.52 -8.41
N VAL A 75 3.97 -9.49 -7.60
CA VAL A 75 2.72 -10.24 -7.84
C VAL A 75 1.50 -9.33 -7.78
N MET A 76 1.43 -8.42 -6.81
CA MET A 76 0.33 -7.44 -6.71
C MET A 76 0.23 -6.55 -7.95
N PHE A 77 1.35 -6.10 -8.49
CA PHE A 77 1.37 -5.32 -9.73
C PHE A 77 0.97 -6.16 -10.93
N LEU A 78 1.57 -7.34 -11.09
CA LEU A 78 1.34 -8.20 -12.25
C LEU A 78 -0.10 -8.71 -12.32
N SER A 79 -0.73 -9.03 -11.18
CA SER A 79 -2.14 -9.45 -11.16
C SER A 79 -3.09 -8.35 -11.63
N LEU A 80 -2.82 -7.09 -11.29
CA LEU A 80 -3.59 -5.96 -11.81
C LEU A 80 -3.29 -5.70 -13.30
N TRP A 81 -2.03 -5.82 -13.69
CA TRP A 81 -1.60 -5.67 -15.08
C TRP A 81 -2.28 -6.70 -15.99
N GLU A 82 -2.24 -7.97 -15.61
CA GLU A 82 -2.86 -9.08 -16.34
C GLU A 82 -4.39 -8.90 -16.49
N TYR A 83 -5.04 -8.42 -15.42
CA TYR A 83 -6.46 -8.09 -15.46
C TYR A 83 -6.77 -7.01 -16.52
N LEU A 84 -5.89 -6.00 -16.67
CA LEU A 84 -6.10 -4.89 -17.60
C LEU A 84 -5.69 -5.22 -19.04
N ASP A 85 -4.62 -5.96 -19.21
CA ASP A 85 -4.03 -6.30 -20.51
C ASP A 85 -4.60 -7.59 -21.12
N SER A 86 -5.34 -8.38 -20.30
CA SER A 86 -5.81 -9.72 -20.67
C SER A 86 -4.67 -10.62 -21.17
N SER A 87 -3.45 -10.36 -20.70
CA SER A 87 -2.27 -11.16 -20.97
C SER A 87 -2.21 -12.36 -20.04
N ASN A 88 -1.41 -13.37 -20.39
CA ASN A 88 -1.08 -14.49 -19.52
C ASN A 88 0.42 -14.40 -19.24
N GLU A 89 0.77 -13.56 -18.25
CA GLU A 89 2.16 -13.30 -17.91
C GLU A 89 2.76 -14.45 -17.09
N ASP A 90 3.95 -14.87 -17.47
CA ASP A 90 4.76 -15.76 -16.64
C ASP A 90 5.46 -14.93 -15.55
N TYR A 91 4.91 -14.92 -14.34
CA TYR A 91 5.40 -14.12 -13.21
C TYR A 91 6.84 -14.49 -12.83
N GLU A 92 7.26 -15.75 -13.00
CA GLU A 92 8.61 -16.18 -12.65
C GLU A 92 9.72 -15.47 -13.46
N LYS A 93 9.41 -14.89 -14.61
CA LYS A 93 10.35 -14.03 -15.35
C LYS A 93 10.79 -12.80 -14.58
N TYR A 94 9.94 -12.32 -13.68
CA TYR A 94 10.14 -11.10 -12.90
C TYR A 94 10.73 -11.37 -11.51
N ARG A 95 10.92 -12.67 -11.17
CA ARG A 95 11.52 -13.03 -9.89
C ARG A 95 13.03 -12.80 -9.93
N TYR A 96 13.53 -12.07 -8.92
CA TYR A 96 14.97 -11.88 -8.76
C TYR A 96 15.65 -13.21 -8.46
N LYS A 97 16.64 -13.59 -9.28
CA LYS A 97 17.30 -14.92 -9.25
C LYS A 97 18.73 -14.89 -8.74
N ASN A 98 19.33 -13.72 -8.60
CA ASN A 98 20.72 -13.59 -8.17
C ASN A 98 20.77 -13.49 -6.65
N GLY A 99 21.16 -14.59 -6.00
CA GLY A 99 21.41 -14.79 -4.60
C GLY A 99 20.90 -13.74 -3.62
N ILE A 100 20.10 -14.17 -2.69
CA ILE A 100 19.68 -13.31 -1.59
C ILE A 100 20.94 -13.05 -0.78
N ASP A 101 21.31 -11.77 -0.65
CA ASP A 101 22.32 -11.36 0.32
C ASP A 101 21.91 -11.90 1.69
N GLU A 102 22.89 -12.33 2.49
CA GLU A 102 22.66 -12.97 3.78
C GLU A 102 21.51 -12.35 4.56
N TYR A 103 20.50 -13.17 4.89
CA TYR A 103 19.36 -12.78 5.69
C TYR A 103 19.79 -12.07 6.98
N LYS A 104 19.55 -10.78 7.07
CA LYS A 104 19.95 -9.94 8.20
C LYS A 104 18.88 -9.78 9.29
N GLY A 105 17.92 -10.69 9.32
CA GLY A 105 16.91 -10.77 10.37
C GLY A 105 15.68 -9.88 10.14
N GLY A 106 14.49 -10.43 10.47
CA GLY A 106 13.20 -9.77 10.32
C GLY A 106 12.38 -10.36 9.18
N PHE A 107 11.07 -10.26 9.30
CA PHE A 107 10.12 -10.66 8.26
C PHE A 107 9.37 -9.42 7.77
N ILE A 108 9.16 -9.33 6.46
CA ILE A 108 8.33 -8.31 5.83
C ILE A 108 7.26 -9.06 5.06
N GLN A 109 6.00 -8.78 5.36
CA GLN A 109 4.85 -9.38 4.70
C GLN A 109 4.00 -8.30 4.06
N PRO A 110 4.29 -7.91 2.80
CA PRO A 110 3.39 -7.05 2.04
C PRO A 110 2.07 -7.76 1.80
N PHE A 111 0.96 -7.06 2.00
CA PHE A 111 -0.38 -7.55 1.69
C PHE A 111 -1.19 -6.42 1.04
N SER A 112 -2.26 -6.78 0.37
CA SER A 112 -3.24 -5.83 -0.15
C SER A 112 -4.63 -6.22 0.32
N ASP A 113 -5.49 -5.23 0.48
CA ASP A 113 -6.92 -5.41 0.71
C ASP A 113 -7.68 -5.21 -0.60
N ASN A 114 -8.84 -5.84 -0.72
CA ASN A 114 -9.67 -5.77 -1.91
C ASN A 114 -11.13 -5.59 -1.47
N PRO A 115 -11.84 -4.55 -1.93
CA PRO A 115 -13.22 -4.29 -1.54
C PRO A 115 -14.21 -5.36 -2.03
N LEU A 116 -13.76 -6.29 -2.88
CA LEU A 116 -14.58 -7.40 -3.38
C LEU A 116 -14.41 -8.68 -2.54
N ASP A 117 -13.45 -8.71 -1.63
CA ASP A 117 -13.26 -9.81 -0.70
C ASP A 117 -14.30 -9.74 0.42
N LYS A 118 -14.58 -10.90 1.05
CA LYS A 118 -15.48 -11.00 2.19
C LYS A 118 -14.79 -10.73 3.52
N GLU A 119 -13.47 -10.60 3.51
CA GLU A 119 -12.64 -10.41 4.69
C GLU A 119 -11.87 -9.08 4.57
N SER A 120 -12.06 -8.22 5.58
CA SER A 120 -11.33 -6.96 5.72
C SER A 120 -9.94 -7.24 6.31
N VAL A 121 -8.99 -7.67 5.48
CA VAL A 121 -7.64 -8.04 5.91
C VAL A 121 -6.92 -6.85 6.56
N GLY A 122 -7.01 -5.66 5.95
CA GLY A 122 -6.38 -4.44 6.45
C GLY A 122 -6.87 -4.09 7.84
N GLU A 123 -8.17 -4.06 8.04
CA GLU A 123 -8.81 -3.78 9.34
C GLU A 123 -8.39 -4.81 10.41
N THR A 124 -8.45 -6.10 10.06
CA THR A 124 -8.06 -7.19 10.96
C THR A 124 -6.60 -7.05 11.41
N VAL A 125 -5.69 -6.70 10.50
CA VAL A 125 -4.27 -6.46 10.82
C VAL A 125 -4.11 -5.28 11.75
N TYR A 126 -4.76 -4.13 11.47
CA TYR A 126 -4.71 -2.96 12.34
C TYR A 126 -5.25 -3.25 13.75
N LEU A 127 -6.41 -3.90 13.85
CA LEU A 127 -7.01 -4.30 15.14
C LEU A 127 -6.07 -5.22 15.92
N ASN A 128 -5.45 -6.18 15.24
CA ASN A 128 -4.50 -7.10 15.87
C ASN A 128 -3.29 -6.35 16.43
N ILE A 129 -2.68 -5.43 15.66
CA ILE A 129 -1.53 -4.63 16.09
C ILE A 129 -1.90 -3.76 17.30
N ILE A 130 -3.03 -3.05 17.26
CA ILE A 130 -3.49 -2.17 18.34
C ILE A 130 -3.76 -2.97 19.62
N ASN A 131 -4.46 -4.11 19.50
CA ASN A 131 -4.81 -4.94 20.66
C ASN A 131 -3.59 -5.63 21.32
N ASN A 132 -2.50 -5.81 20.55
CA ASN A 132 -1.25 -6.37 21.08
C ASN A 132 -0.22 -5.32 21.52
N ALA A 133 -0.50 -4.05 21.32
CA ALA A 133 0.40 -2.97 21.75
C ALA A 133 0.60 -2.99 23.28
N LYS A 134 1.84 -2.71 23.72
CA LYS A 134 2.21 -2.71 25.15
C LYS A 134 2.63 -1.33 25.63
N ASP A 135 3.36 -0.58 24.79
CA ASP A 135 3.97 0.68 25.19
C ASP A 135 3.30 1.86 24.52
N TYR A 136 3.19 1.87 23.18
CA TYR A 136 2.59 2.97 22.45
C TYR A 136 1.97 2.56 21.10
N VAL A 137 1.03 3.38 20.64
CA VAL A 137 0.44 3.35 19.29
C VAL A 137 0.45 4.79 18.75
N TYR A 138 1.26 5.04 17.71
CA TYR A 138 1.35 6.33 17.06
C TYR A 138 0.84 6.23 15.63
N ILE A 139 -0.15 7.05 15.29
CA ILE A 139 -0.80 7.06 13.98
C ILE A 139 -0.65 8.44 13.37
N THR A 140 -0.16 8.50 12.14
CA THR A 140 -0.16 9.71 11.30
C THR A 140 -0.98 9.43 10.07
N THR A 141 -2.03 10.23 9.84
CA THR A 141 -2.90 10.05 8.67
C THR A 141 -3.56 11.37 8.27
N PRO A 142 -3.63 11.69 6.97
CA PRO A 142 -4.39 12.85 6.49
C PRO A 142 -5.91 12.63 6.60
N TYR A 143 -6.37 11.38 6.77
CA TYR A 143 -7.78 11.01 6.81
C TYR A 143 -8.04 10.03 7.94
N LEU A 144 -8.52 10.52 9.07
CA LEU A 144 -8.94 9.66 10.18
C LEU A 144 -10.41 9.25 9.99
N ILE A 145 -10.64 8.27 9.13
CA ILE A 145 -11.97 7.69 8.88
C ILE A 145 -11.97 6.28 9.44
N ILE A 146 -12.28 6.14 10.71
CA ILE A 146 -12.30 4.86 11.44
C ILE A 146 -13.73 4.47 11.79
N ASP A 147 -13.97 3.18 11.85
CA ASP A 147 -15.22 2.60 12.32
C ASP A 147 -15.28 2.51 13.86
N ASN A 148 -16.36 1.94 14.36
CA ASN A 148 -16.56 1.80 15.78
C ASN A 148 -15.62 0.77 16.44
N GLU A 149 -15.26 -0.27 15.71
CA GLU A 149 -14.36 -1.33 16.15
C GLU A 149 -12.95 -0.79 16.36
N MET A 150 -12.43 -0.02 15.40
CA MET A 150 -11.13 0.61 15.48
C MET A 150 -11.10 1.67 16.61
N LEU A 151 -12.14 2.51 16.71
CA LEU A 151 -12.26 3.49 17.80
C LEU A 151 -12.24 2.81 19.16
N THR A 152 -12.99 1.72 19.32
CA THR A 152 -13.07 0.94 20.55
C THR A 152 -11.72 0.35 20.93
N ALA A 153 -11.00 -0.23 19.95
CA ALA A 153 -9.67 -0.82 20.16
C ALA A 153 -8.67 0.23 20.65
N LEU A 154 -8.62 1.41 20.01
CA LEU A 154 -7.77 2.52 20.42
C LEU A 154 -8.09 3.02 21.84
N CYS A 155 -9.39 3.16 22.17
CA CYS A 155 -9.83 3.55 23.51
C CYS A 155 -9.45 2.50 24.57
N ILE A 156 -9.56 1.21 24.26
CA ILE A 156 -9.17 0.13 25.18
C ILE A 156 -7.65 0.13 25.38
N ALA A 157 -6.86 0.27 24.31
CA ALA A 157 -5.41 0.36 24.41
C ALA A 157 -4.99 1.51 25.34
N ALA A 158 -5.56 2.71 25.14
CA ALA A 158 -5.27 3.87 25.97
C ALA A 158 -5.67 3.65 27.45
N LYS A 159 -6.83 3.04 27.71
CA LYS A 159 -7.28 2.72 29.07
C LYS A 159 -6.41 1.66 29.75
N ASN A 160 -5.77 0.80 28.98
CA ASN A 160 -4.81 -0.20 29.47
C ASN A 160 -3.40 0.38 29.70
N GLY A 161 -3.21 1.68 29.51
CA GLY A 161 -1.95 2.37 29.76
C GLY A 161 -1.01 2.50 28.55
N VAL A 162 -1.46 2.11 27.36
CA VAL A 162 -0.71 2.32 26.12
C VAL A 162 -0.77 3.81 25.75
N ASP A 163 0.37 4.42 25.42
CA ASP A 163 0.44 5.81 24.94
C ASP A 163 -0.08 5.89 23.51
N VAL A 164 -1.33 6.32 23.32
CA VAL A 164 -1.98 6.44 21.99
C VAL A 164 -1.94 7.88 21.53
N ARG A 165 -1.28 8.12 20.36
CA ARG A 165 -1.21 9.46 19.74
C ARG A 165 -1.61 9.39 18.28
N ILE A 166 -2.39 10.38 17.84
CA ILE A 166 -2.89 10.49 16.47
C ILE A 166 -2.63 11.91 15.97
N ILE A 167 -2.06 12.03 14.77
CA ILE A 167 -1.79 13.28 14.06
C ILE A 167 -2.43 13.22 12.67
#